data_2b1a84f33da9789b5f54adcd08f82678
#
_entry.id   2b1a84f33da9789b5f54adcd08f82678
#
_cell.length_a   1.000
_cell.length_b   1.000
_cell.length_c   1.000
_cell.angle_alpha   90.00
_cell.angle_beta   90.00
_cell.angle_gamma   90.00
#
_symmetry.space_group_name_H-M   'P 1'
#
loop_
_entity.id
_entity.type
_entity.pdbx_description
1 polymer ?
#
loop_
_entity_poly.entity_id
_entity_poly.type
_entity_poly.pdbx_seq_one_letter_code
_entity_poly.pdbx_strand_id
1 'polypeptide(L)'
;MDLSYETAPAGVTEVSAATLDSIKELDHVKNAALYRTRQASNAVYYLNTALSGGNITGVDDGYFDTASYVVMKGRGFSKNDYANARRVALIDESVESSLFSGESALGKTVEIQGYPFTVVGVVTEKDSYDLVINSMDDYYMYAHDDSQGNVFVPSGTWPVIFGYDEPQNLLLKADSTDTMATEGKAAEEILNSNLNVTD
;
A
#
# COMPACT_ATOMS: atom_id res chain seq x y z
N MET A 1 28.50 6.12 -0.65
CA MET A 1 27.44 6.41 0.32
C MET A 1 26.92 5.05 0.75
N ASP A 2 27.33 4.62 1.93
CA ASP A 2 27.04 3.28 2.44
C ASP A 2 25.59 3.30 2.93
N LEU A 3 24.68 2.68 2.18
CA LEU A 3 23.34 2.42 2.64
C LEU A 3 23.45 1.21 3.56
N SER A 4 23.59 1.49 4.86
CA SER A 4 23.42 0.45 5.87
C SER A 4 21.99 -0.07 5.77
N TYR A 5 21.82 -1.24 5.17
CA TYR A 5 20.57 -1.98 5.24
C TYR A 5 20.36 -2.35 6.71
N GLU A 6 19.45 -1.66 7.37
CA GLU A 6 18.96 -2.15 8.65
C GLU A 6 18.27 -3.47 8.37
N THR A 7 18.89 -4.56 8.77
CA THR A 7 18.25 -5.88 8.75
C THR A 7 17.04 -5.81 9.69
N ALA A 8 15.92 -6.40 9.29
CA ALA A 8 14.78 -6.53 10.16
C ALA A 8 15.22 -7.06 11.54
N PRO A 9 14.67 -6.53 12.65
CA PRO A 9 15.06 -6.99 13.98
C PRO A 9 14.93 -8.51 14.05
N ALA A 10 15.94 -9.17 14.62
CA ALA A 10 15.89 -10.61 14.83
C ALA A 10 14.67 -10.96 15.69
N GLY A 11 13.76 -11.80 15.18
CA GLY A 11 12.54 -12.19 15.88
C GLY A 11 11.24 -11.61 15.33
N VAL A 12 11.27 -10.68 14.36
CA VAL A 12 10.05 -10.25 13.67
C VAL A 12 9.68 -11.31 12.63
N THR A 13 8.62 -12.04 12.90
CA THR A 13 8.03 -13.00 11.94
C THR A 13 6.96 -12.31 11.11
N GLU A 14 6.77 -12.78 9.89
CA GLU A 14 5.66 -12.34 9.05
C GLU A 14 4.32 -12.69 9.72
N VAL A 15 3.36 -11.76 9.66
CA VAL A 15 2.01 -11.99 10.19
C VAL A 15 1.37 -13.13 9.41
N SER A 16 0.95 -14.18 10.13
CA SER A 16 0.36 -15.34 9.51
C SER A 16 -1.06 -15.05 8.99
N ALA A 17 -1.49 -15.83 7.99
CA ALA A 17 -2.88 -15.77 7.51
C ALA A 17 -3.88 -16.02 8.65
N ALA A 18 -3.57 -16.96 9.56
CA ALA A 18 -4.42 -17.26 10.71
C ALA A 18 -4.54 -16.07 11.68
N THR A 19 -3.46 -15.33 11.90
CA THR A 19 -3.47 -14.11 12.71
C THR A 19 -4.34 -13.03 12.06
N LEU A 20 -4.20 -12.82 10.76
CA LEU A 20 -5.03 -11.87 10.01
C LEU A 20 -6.51 -12.27 10.02
N ASP A 21 -6.81 -13.55 9.90
CA ASP A 21 -8.19 -14.06 9.97
C ASP A 21 -8.79 -13.82 11.36
N SER A 22 -8.01 -14.07 12.45
CA SER A 22 -8.46 -13.76 13.82
C SER A 22 -8.78 -12.27 14.04
N ILE A 23 -8.02 -11.38 13.39
CA ILE A 23 -8.32 -9.93 13.43
C ILE A 23 -9.60 -9.61 12.67
N LYS A 24 -9.83 -10.24 11.51
CA LYS A 24 -11.06 -10.07 10.72
C LYS A 24 -12.32 -10.60 11.44
N GLU A 25 -12.17 -11.50 12.39
CA GLU A 25 -13.26 -12.06 13.20
C GLU A 25 -13.65 -11.19 14.40
N LEU A 26 -12.96 -10.08 14.67
CA LEU A 26 -13.37 -9.12 15.71
C LEU A 26 -14.73 -8.49 15.36
N ASP A 27 -15.57 -8.28 16.39
CA ASP A 27 -16.99 -7.97 16.23
C ASP A 27 -17.31 -6.74 15.36
N HIS A 28 -16.46 -5.71 15.42
CA HIS A 28 -16.67 -4.44 14.72
C HIS A 28 -15.64 -4.21 13.60
N VAL A 29 -14.94 -5.24 13.17
CA VAL A 29 -14.01 -5.18 12.04
C VAL A 29 -14.71 -5.60 10.77
N LYS A 30 -14.83 -4.69 9.81
CA LYS A 30 -15.37 -5.00 8.48
C LYS A 30 -14.36 -5.71 7.60
N ASN A 31 -13.11 -5.31 7.68
CA ASN A 31 -12.01 -5.91 6.93
C ASN A 31 -10.67 -5.53 7.55
N ALA A 32 -9.65 -6.32 7.25
CA ALA A 32 -8.26 -6.05 7.62
C ALA A 32 -7.33 -6.51 6.50
N ALA A 33 -6.21 -5.82 6.33
CA ALA A 33 -5.24 -6.10 5.30
C ALA A 33 -3.82 -5.81 5.78
N LEU A 34 -2.86 -6.51 5.22
CA LEU A 34 -1.44 -6.31 5.49
C LEU A 34 -0.78 -5.58 4.32
N TYR A 35 0.09 -4.65 4.63
CA TYR A 35 0.84 -3.92 3.62
C TYR A 35 2.25 -3.54 4.11
N ARG A 36 3.12 -3.21 3.16
CA ARG A 36 4.42 -2.58 3.38
C ARG A 36 4.49 -1.34 2.53
N THR A 37 5.21 -0.32 2.97
CA THR A 37 5.31 0.92 2.20
C THR A 37 6.70 1.52 2.28
N ARG A 38 7.16 2.11 1.18
CA ARG A 38 8.36 2.93 1.09
C ARG A 38 8.13 4.13 0.19
N GLN A 39 8.88 5.19 0.43
CA GLN A 39 8.83 6.35 -0.46
C GLN A 39 9.28 6.00 -1.88
N ALA A 40 8.57 6.54 -2.87
CA ALA A 40 8.80 6.29 -4.28
C ALA A 40 9.80 7.25 -4.94
N SER A 41 10.24 8.31 -4.22
CA SER A 41 11.14 9.33 -4.77
C SER A 41 12.39 8.71 -5.40
N ASN A 42 12.57 8.96 -6.71
CA ASN A 42 13.66 8.40 -7.51
C ASN A 42 13.75 6.85 -7.50
N ALA A 43 12.67 6.19 -7.19
CA ALA A 43 12.58 4.73 -7.15
C ALA A 43 11.66 4.17 -8.24
N VAL A 44 10.80 5.02 -8.80
CA VAL A 44 9.85 4.67 -9.87
C VAL A 44 10.09 5.55 -11.08
N TYR A 45 10.22 4.91 -12.25
CA TYR A 45 10.48 5.58 -13.52
C TYR A 45 9.57 5.05 -14.62
N TYR A 46 9.14 5.96 -15.50
CA TYR A 46 8.64 5.61 -16.81
C TYR A 46 9.52 6.29 -17.86
N LEU A 47 10.20 5.49 -18.69
CA LEU A 47 11.25 5.97 -19.61
C LEU A 47 12.29 6.83 -18.84
N ASN A 48 12.36 8.12 -19.17
CA ASN A 48 13.30 9.06 -18.54
C ASN A 48 12.64 9.95 -17.46
N THR A 49 11.37 9.71 -17.14
CA THR A 49 10.62 10.49 -16.15
C THR A 49 10.59 9.75 -14.82
N ALA A 50 11.14 10.36 -13.78
CA ALA A 50 11.07 9.85 -12.42
C ALA A 50 9.81 10.33 -11.72
N LEU A 51 9.23 9.49 -10.87
CA LEU A 51 8.23 9.93 -9.91
C LEU A 51 8.93 10.75 -8.82
N SER A 52 8.49 12.00 -8.61
CA SER A 52 9.16 12.94 -7.71
C SER A 52 8.88 12.69 -6.23
N GLY A 53 7.85 11.92 -5.92
CA GLY A 53 7.42 11.59 -4.56
C GLY A 53 6.43 10.43 -4.54
N GLY A 54 5.60 10.37 -3.49
CA GLY A 54 4.61 9.31 -3.31
C GLY A 54 5.19 8.03 -2.71
N ASN A 55 4.44 6.95 -2.79
CA ASN A 55 4.78 5.69 -2.13
C ASN A 55 4.76 4.50 -3.08
N ILE A 56 5.61 3.52 -2.79
CA ILE A 56 5.48 2.15 -3.29
C ILE A 56 4.88 1.34 -2.17
N THR A 57 3.76 0.68 -2.43
CA THR A 57 3.02 -0.08 -1.41
C THR A 57 2.84 -1.53 -1.88
N GLY A 58 3.44 -2.44 -1.12
CA GLY A 58 3.26 -3.89 -1.30
C GLY A 58 2.02 -4.33 -0.53
N VAL A 59 1.01 -4.85 -1.23
CA VAL A 59 -0.33 -5.08 -0.67
C VAL A 59 -0.76 -6.54 -0.78
N ASP A 60 -1.52 -7.01 0.22
CA ASP A 60 -2.26 -8.27 0.13
C ASP A 60 -3.56 -8.13 -0.67
N ASP A 61 -4.30 -9.21 -0.82
CA ASP A 61 -5.52 -9.25 -1.63
C ASP A 61 -6.72 -8.51 -0.97
N GLY A 62 -6.66 -8.23 0.33
CA GLY A 62 -7.67 -7.48 1.09
C GLY A 62 -7.48 -5.97 1.08
N TYR A 63 -6.30 -5.48 0.65
CA TYR A 63 -5.91 -4.09 0.85
C TYR A 63 -6.86 -3.08 0.17
N PHE A 64 -7.17 -3.27 -1.11
CA PHE A 64 -7.97 -2.30 -1.87
C PHE A 64 -9.38 -2.13 -1.31
N ASP A 65 -9.99 -3.21 -0.85
CA ASP A 65 -11.30 -3.19 -0.19
C ASP A 65 -11.24 -2.49 1.17
N THR A 66 -10.18 -2.78 1.94
CA THR A 66 -9.98 -2.19 3.27
C THR A 66 -9.67 -0.70 3.17
N ALA A 67 -8.81 -0.30 2.24
CA ALA A 67 -8.42 1.08 1.97
C ALA A 67 -9.43 1.85 1.10
N SER A 68 -10.55 1.22 0.72
CA SER A 68 -11.60 1.83 -0.11
C SER A 68 -11.14 2.28 -1.51
N TYR A 69 -10.15 1.63 -2.08
CA TYR A 69 -9.76 1.84 -3.48
C TYR A 69 -10.65 1.06 -4.45
N VAL A 70 -10.92 1.64 -5.60
CA VAL A 70 -11.62 1.00 -6.73
C VAL A 70 -10.79 1.09 -8.00
N VAL A 71 -10.90 0.07 -8.84
CA VAL A 71 -10.25 0.06 -10.16
C VAL A 71 -11.05 0.93 -11.12
N MET A 72 -10.45 1.99 -11.63
CA MET A 72 -11.05 2.86 -12.65
C MET A 72 -10.80 2.39 -14.07
N LYS A 73 -9.57 1.92 -14.34
CA LYS A 73 -9.13 1.48 -15.66
C LYS A 73 -8.39 0.16 -15.53
N GLY A 74 -8.55 -0.73 -16.50
CA GLY A 74 -7.84 -2.01 -16.50
C GLY A 74 -8.43 -3.03 -15.53
N ARG A 75 -7.58 -3.67 -14.73
CA ARG A 75 -7.97 -4.70 -13.77
C ARG A 75 -7.20 -4.56 -12.45
N GLY A 76 -7.77 -5.08 -11.38
CA GLY A 76 -7.07 -5.31 -10.11
C GLY A 76 -6.05 -6.46 -10.21
N PHE A 77 -5.35 -6.72 -9.12
CA PHE A 77 -4.49 -7.91 -9.00
C PHE A 77 -5.35 -9.17 -8.96
N SER A 78 -4.90 -10.20 -9.65
CA SER A 78 -5.50 -11.53 -9.61
C SER A 78 -4.82 -12.39 -8.56
N LYS A 79 -5.47 -13.48 -8.13
CA LYS A 79 -4.84 -14.48 -7.25
C LYS A 79 -3.53 -15.01 -7.82
N ASN A 80 -3.43 -15.11 -9.15
CA ASN A 80 -2.20 -15.54 -9.82
C ASN A 80 -1.07 -14.50 -9.73
N ASP A 81 -1.39 -13.22 -9.66
CA ASP A 81 -0.37 -12.17 -9.49
C ASP A 81 0.27 -12.26 -8.10
N TYR A 82 -0.54 -12.52 -7.05
CA TYR A 82 -0.03 -12.76 -5.70
C TYR A 82 0.75 -14.07 -5.59
N ALA A 83 0.16 -15.19 -6.03
CA ALA A 83 0.73 -16.52 -5.85
C ALA A 83 2.08 -16.73 -6.57
N ASN A 84 2.31 -16.01 -7.66
CA ASN A 84 3.52 -16.14 -8.47
C ASN A 84 4.42 -14.89 -8.43
N ALA A 85 4.22 -14.00 -7.48
CA ALA A 85 4.98 -12.75 -7.35
C ALA A 85 5.17 -12.06 -8.71
N ARG A 86 4.06 -11.88 -9.47
CA ARG A 86 4.13 -11.33 -10.82
C ARG A 86 4.47 -9.85 -10.75
N ARG A 87 5.39 -9.41 -11.60
CA ARG A 87 5.79 -8.01 -11.72
C ARG A 87 4.73 -7.19 -12.46
N VAL A 88 3.61 -6.96 -11.77
CA VAL A 88 2.51 -6.09 -12.21
C VAL A 88 2.32 -4.99 -11.18
N ALA A 89 1.88 -3.83 -11.65
CA ALA A 89 1.62 -2.67 -10.79
C ALA A 89 0.21 -2.14 -11.01
N LEU A 90 -0.40 -1.63 -9.96
CA LEU A 90 -1.50 -0.69 -10.00
C LEU A 90 -0.95 0.68 -9.62
N ILE A 91 -1.48 1.72 -10.21
CA ILE A 91 -1.10 3.11 -9.91
C ILE A 91 -2.35 3.93 -9.64
N ASP A 92 -2.24 4.99 -8.87
CA ASP A 92 -3.33 5.96 -8.78
C ASP A 92 -3.30 7.01 -9.90
N GLU A 93 -4.31 7.87 -9.94
CA GLU A 93 -4.46 8.89 -10.96
C GLU A 93 -3.33 9.94 -10.90
N SER A 94 -2.80 10.21 -9.71
CA SER A 94 -1.70 11.15 -9.52
C SER A 94 -0.42 10.65 -10.19
N VAL A 95 -0.11 9.35 -10.01
CA VAL A 95 1.02 8.70 -10.70
C VAL A 95 0.79 8.63 -12.20
N GLU A 96 -0.44 8.28 -12.67
CA GLU A 96 -0.74 8.27 -14.11
C GLU A 96 -0.49 9.65 -14.72
N SER A 97 -0.98 10.70 -14.08
CA SER A 97 -0.81 12.08 -14.55
C SER A 97 0.64 12.53 -14.57
N SER A 98 1.39 12.20 -13.50
CA SER A 98 2.80 12.63 -13.33
C SER A 98 3.76 11.94 -14.29
N LEU A 99 3.61 10.61 -14.47
CA LEU A 99 4.57 9.83 -15.25
C LEU A 99 4.23 9.74 -16.74
N PHE A 100 2.94 9.75 -17.11
CA PHE A 100 2.52 9.40 -18.46
C PHE A 100 2.06 10.60 -19.31
N SER A 101 2.07 11.82 -18.75
CA SER A 101 1.82 13.08 -19.50
C SER A 101 0.55 13.05 -20.36
N GLY A 102 -0.53 12.42 -19.86
CA GLY A 102 -1.81 12.31 -20.57
C GLY A 102 -1.96 11.07 -21.46
N GLU A 103 -0.93 10.22 -21.56
CA GLU A 103 -1.08 8.91 -22.18
C GLU A 103 -1.67 7.90 -21.19
N SER A 104 -2.33 6.86 -21.71
CA SER A 104 -2.79 5.75 -20.84
C SER A 104 -1.59 4.95 -20.33
N ALA A 105 -1.57 4.72 -19.03
CA ALA A 105 -0.57 3.88 -18.36
C ALA A 105 -0.76 2.39 -18.61
N LEU A 106 -1.98 1.95 -19.00
CA LEU A 106 -2.31 0.53 -19.13
C LEU A 106 -1.42 -0.21 -20.13
N GLY A 107 -0.85 -1.33 -19.67
CA GLY A 107 0.05 -2.16 -20.46
C GLY A 107 1.46 -1.58 -20.65
N LYS A 108 1.72 -0.37 -20.16
CA LYS A 108 3.06 0.21 -20.16
C LYS A 108 3.92 -0.40 -19.05
N THR A 109 5.22 -0.32 -19.23
CA THR A 109 6.19 -0.81 -18.25
C THR A 109 6.78 0.36 -17.48
N VAL A 110 6.64 0.33 -16.17
CA VAL A 110 7.36 1.21 -15.24
C VAL A 110 8.52 0.45 -14.61
N GLU A 111 9.58 1.14 -14.31
CA GLU A 111 10.69 0.59 -13.54
C GLU A 111 10.51 0.93 -12.07
N ILE A 112 10.54 -0.07 -11.21
CA ILE A 112 10.49 0.10 -9.74
C ILE A 112 11.78 -0.49 -9.18
N GLN A 113 12.62 0.37 -8.61
CA GLN A 113 13.94 -0.04 -8.08
C GLN A 113 14.80 -0.84 -9.09
N GLY A 114 14.77 -0.45 -10.37
CA GLY A 114 15.50 -1.15 -11.42
C GLY A 114 14.80 -2.39 -12.00
N TYR A 115 13.63 -2.77 -11.48
CA TYR A 115 12.88 -3.92 -11.98
C TYR A 115 11.68 -3.47 -12.84
N PRO A 116 11.45 -4.11 -13.99
CA PRO A 116 10.31 -3.77 -14.85
C PRO A 116 9.01 -4.35 -14.29
N PHE A 117 7.96 -3.49 -14.20
CA PHE A 117 6.60 -3.83 -13.82
C PHE A 117 5.62 -3.38 -14.90
N THR A 118 4.66 -4.24 -15.25
CA THR A 118 3.59 -3.87 -16.18
C THR A 118 2.43 -3.24 -15.42
N VAL A 119 2.02 -2.03 -15.79
CA VAL A 119 0.82 -1.39 -15.25
C VAL A 119 -0.42 -2.12 -15.77
N VAL A 120 -1.19 -2.74 -14.85
CA VAL A 120 -2.38 -3.53 -15.20
C VAL A 120 -3.68 -2.82 -14.88
N GLY A 121 -3.64 -1.75 -14.08
CA GLY A 121 -4.80 -0.93 -13.78
C GLY A 121 -4.45 0.39 -13.14
N VAL A 122 -5.44 1.28 -13.17
CA VAL A 122 -5.43 2.56 -12.45
C VAL A 122 -6.53 2.53 -11.43
N VAL A 123 -6.22 2.95 -10.20
CA VAL A 123 -7.13 2.95 -9.06
C VAL A 123 -7.38 4.37 -8.55
N THR A 124 -8.52 4.56 -7.89
CA THR A 124 -8.83 5.78 -7.15
C THR A 124 -9.48 5.42 -5.82
N GLU A 125 -9.43 6.30 -4.85
CA GLU A 125 -10.18 6.15 -3.60
C GLU A 125 -11.67 6.35 -3.87
N LYS A 126 -12.50 5.45 -3.33
CA LYS A 126 -13.95 5.45 -3.56
C LYS A 126 -14.66 6.63 -2.94
N ASP A 127 -14.16 7.10 -1.83
CA ASP A 127 -14.70 8.21 -1.05
C ASP A 127 -13.57 9.23 -0.77
N SER A 128 -13.03 9.85 -1.84
CA SER A 128 -12.42 11.15 -1.62
C SER A 128 -13.57 12.05 -1.15
N TYR A 129 -13.68 12.29 0.17
CA TYR A 129 -14.52 13.36 0.67
C TYR A 129 -14.11 14.59 -0.12
N ASP A 130 -15.08 15.22 -0.82
CA ASP A 130 -14.87 16.57 -1.30
C ASP A 130 -14.54 17.39 -0.05
N LEU A 131 -13.26 17.70 0.13
CA LEU A 131 -12.77 18.50 1.24
C LEU A 131 -13.49 19.83 1.14
N VAL A 132 -14.48 20.04 1.99
CA VAL A 132 -15.16 21.33 2.08
C VAL A 132 -14.20 22.27 2.76
N ILE A 133 -13.38 22.94 1.98
CA ILE A 133 -12.45 23.97 2.44
C ILE A 133 -13.27 25.21 2.79
N ASN A 134 -13.52 25.40 4.06
CA ASN A 134 -14.29 26.55 4.55
C ASN A 134 -13.40 27.71 5.04
N SER A 135 -12.10 27.47 5.20
CA SER A 135 -11.15 28.47 5.70
C SER A 135 -9.79 28.35 5.03
N MET A 136 -8.99 29.42 5.13
CA MET A 136 -7.58 29.38 4.67
C MET A 136 -6.74 28.44 5.53
N ASP A 137 -7.09 28.24 6.78
CA ASP A 137 -6.41 27.29 7.66
C ASP A 137 -6.71 25.84 7.22
N ASP A 138 -7.95 25.53 6.81
CA ASP A 138 -8.30 24.25 6.20
C ASP A 138 -7.51 24.05 4.88
N TYR A 139 -7.41 25.10 4.05
CA TYR A 139 -6.63 25.04 2.83
C TYR A 139 -5.16 24.69 3.12
N TYR A 140 -4.52 25.37 4.09
CA TYR A 140 -3.13 25.06 4.45
C TYR A 140 -2.97 23.68 5.13
N MET A 141 -3.97 23.21 5.86
CA MET A 141 -3.95 21.92 6.51
C MET A 141 -4.14 20.75 5.52
N TYR A 142 -4.98 20.95 4.51
CA TYR A 142 -5.37 19.89 3.55
C TYR A 142 -4.75 20.04 2.15
N ALA A 143 -4.34 21.25 1.73
CA ALA A 143 -3.66 21.46 0.46
C ALA A 143 -2.19 20.99 0.47
N HIS A 144 -1.67 20.65 1.64
CA HIS A 144 -0.39 19.96 1.80
C HIS A 144 -0.55 18.45 1.88
N ASP A 145 -1.67 17.89 1.42
CA ASP A 145 -1.68 16.49 1.04
C ASP A 145 -0.84 16.35 -0.24
N ASP A 146 0.48 16.36 -0.03
CA ASP A 146 1.49 15.98 -1.01
C ASP A 146 1.37 14.45 -1.27
N SER A 147 0.18 13.94 -1.48
CA SER A 147 -0.03 12.60 -2.02
C SER A 147 0.44 12.61 -3.47
N GLN A 148 1.77 12.58 -3.61
CA GLN A 148 2.45 12.55 -4.91
C GLN A 148 2.18 11.22 -5.62
N GLY A 149 1.15 10.51 -5.17
CA GLY A 149 0.63 9.30 -5.74
C GLY A 149 1.16 8.00 -5.14
N ASN A 150 0.47 6.93 -5.44
CA ASN A 150 0.79 5.59 -4.95
C ASN A 150 0.97 4.59 -6.09
N VAL A 151 2.02 3.80 -5.99
CA VAL A 151 2.29 2.64 -6.84
C VAL A 151 2.13 1.40 -6.00
N PHE A 152 1.19 0.55 -6.37
CA PHE A 152 0.90 -0.69 -5.65
C PHE A 152 1.51 -1.88 -6.38
N VAL A 153 2.05 -2.82 -5.61
CA VAL A 153 2.57 -4.10 -6.11
C VAL A 153 2.04 -5.25 -5.25
N PRO A 154 1.90 -6.46 -5.79
CA PRO A 154 1.52 -7.62 -4.97
C PRO A 154 2.53 -7.86 -3.85
N SER A 155 2.08 -8.19 -2.64
CA SER A 155 2.94 -8.40 -1.46
C SER A 155 4.09 -9.37 -1.72
N GLY A 156 3.85 -10.44 -2.49
CA GLY A 156 4.87 -11.43 -2.86
C GLY A 156 6.01 -10.89 -3.74
N THR A 157 5.87 -9.70 -4.34
CA THR A 157 6.95 -9.06 -5.09
C THR A 157 7.86 -8.20 -4.23
N TRP A 158 7.47 -7.91 -2.99
CA TRP A 158 8.21 -7.01 -2.10
C TRP A 158 9.66 -7.48 -1.85
N PRO A 159 9.93 -8.74 -1.46
CA PRO A 159 11.29 -9.22 -1.28
C PRO A 159 12.13 -9.19 -2.56
N VAL A 160 11.48 -9.30 -3.73
CA VAL A 160 12.16 -9.22 -5.03
C VAL A 160 12.65 -7.81 -5.31
N ILE A 161 11.87 -6.79 -4.90
CA ILE A 161 12.21 -5.36 -5.13
C ILE A 161 13.26 -4.89 -4.13
N PHE A 162 13.05 -5.18 -2.85
CA PHE A 162 13.86 -4.65 -1.75
C PHE A 162 14.87 -5.65 -1.19
N GLY A 163 14.86 -6.89 -1.65
CA GLY A 163 15.85 -7.92 -1.31
C GLY A 163 15.70 -8.56 0.06
N TYR A 164 14.72 -8.15 0.87
CA TYR A 164 14.43 -8.71 2.20
C TYR A 164 12.97 -8.46 2.59
N ASP A 165 12.48 -9.26 3.53
CA ASP A 165 11.17 -9.06 4.14
C ASP A 165 11.24 -7.98 5.22
N GLU A 166 10.33 -7.03 5.15
CA GLU A 166 10.16 -5.98 6.15
C GLU A 166 8.95 -6.27 7.02
N PRO A 167 8.90 -5.72 8.24
CA PRO A 167 7.71 -5.76 9.07
C PRO A 167 6.49 -5.26 8.29
N GLN A 168 5.37 -5.95 8.46
CA GLN A 168 4.11 -5.59 7.84
C GLN A 168 3.39 -4.56 8.70
N ASN A 169 2.67 -3.68 8.04
CA ASN A 169 1.68 -2.80 8.67
C ASN A 169 0.31 -3.46 8.53
N LEU A 170 -0.54 -3.23 9.53
CA LEU A 170 -1.94 -3.62 9.49
C LEU A 170 -2.81 -2.41 9.15
N LEU A 171 -3.66 -2.58 8.16
CA LEU A 171 -4.77 -1.67 7.88
C LEU A 171 -6.05 -2.34 8.36
N LEU A 172 -6.87 -1.61 9.13
CA LEU A 172 -8.11 -2.11 9.69
C LEU A 172 -9.26 -1.17 9.33
N LYS A 173 -10.37 -1.73 8.88
CA LYS A 173 -11.61 -1.01 8.60
C LYS A 173 -12.67 -1.41 9.63
N ALA A 174 -13.00 -0.50 10.52
CA ALA A 174 -14.08 -0.68 11.49
C ALA A 174 -15.45 -0.39 10.86
N ASP A 175 -16.52 -0.84 11.50
CA ASP A 175 -17.89 -0.56 11.08
C ASP A 175 -18.34 0.86 11.44
N SER A 176 -17.73 1.46 12.48
CA SER A 176 -17.99 2.84 12.91
C SER A 176 -16.75 3.51 13.47
N THR A 177 -16.76 4.83 13.52
CA THR A 177 -15.70 5.63 14.16
C THR A 177 -15.61 5.40 15.67
N ASP A 178 -16.73 5.09 16.32
CA ASP A 178 -16.79 4.89 17.77
C ASP A 178 -16.05 3.62 18.21
N THR A 179 -15.98 2.62 17.34
CA THR A 179 -15.33 1.33 17.62
C THR A 179 -13.85 1.28 17.19
N MET A 180 -13.39 2.20 16.33
CA MET A 180 -12.04 2.19 15.76
C MET A 180 -10.93 2.04 16.79
N ALA A 181 -10.99 2.81 17.90
CA ALA A 181 -9.94 2.80 18.91
C ALA A 181 -9.92 1.48 19.71
N THR A 182 -11.08 0.86 19.93
CA THR A 182 -11.21 -0.40 20.64
C THR A 182 -10.70 -1.56 19.80
N GLU A 183 -11.13 -1.61 18.54
CA GLU A 183 -10.75 -2.66 17.60
C GLU A 183 -9.26 -2.55 17.22
N GLY A 184 -8.73 -1.33 17.12
CA GLY A 184 -7.31 -1.09 16.93
C GLY A 184 -6.46 -1.68 18.04
N LYS A 185 -6.87 -1.51 19.31
CA LYS A 185 -6.19 -2.12 20.47
C LYS A 185 -6.31 -3.63 20.49
N ALA A 186 -7.49 -4.18 20.22
CA ALA A 186 -7.70 -5.61 20.16
C ALA A 186 -6.83 -6.27 19.06
N ALA A 187 -6.75 -5.64 17.90
CA ALA A 187 -5.88 -6.10 16.81
C ALA A 187 -4.39 -6.01 17.20
N GLU A 188 -3.97 -4.96 17.88
CA GLU A 188 -2.61 -4.80 18.42
C GLU A 188 -2.26 -5.92 19.39
N GLU A 189 -3.16 -6.27 20.33
CA GLU A 189 -2.97 -7.36 21.28
C GLU A 189 -2.80 -8.72 20.56
N ILE A 190 -3.60 -8.98 19.52
CA ILE A 190 -3.47 -10.19 18.69
C ILE A 190 -2.12 -10.22 17.97
N LEU A 191 -1.70 -9.11 17.36
CA LEU A 191 -0.40 -9.01 16.71
C LEU A 191 0.75 -9.25 17.68
N ASN A 192 0.73 -8.57 18.83
CA ASN A 192 1.76 -8.69 19.85
C ASN A 192 1.85 -10.10 20.46
N SER A 193 0.73 -10.82 20.58
CA SER A 193 0.73 -12.20 21.06
C SER A 193 1.42 -13.18 20.11
N ASN A 194 1.52 -12.82 18.81
CA ASN A 194 2.16 -13.62 17.77
C ASN A 194 3.61 -13.17 17.49
N LEU A 195 4.03 -12.03 18.03
CA LEU A 195 5.42 -11.63 18.01
C LEU A 195 6.16 -12.43 19.09
N ASN A 196 6.91 -13.46 18.69
CA ASN A 196 7.85 -14.13 19.59
C ASN A 196 8.99 -13.16 19.90
N VAL A 197 8.76 -12.24 20.83
CA VAL A 197 9.81 -11.47 21.44
C VAL A 197 10.54 -12.43 22.37
N THR A 198 11.60 -13.05 21.90
CA THR A 198 12.57 -13.70 22.78
C THR A 198 13.36 -12.58 23.45
N ASP A 199 13.13 -12.41 24.76
CA ASP A 199 13.99 -11.60 25.64
C ASP A 199 15.46 -12.06 25.57
#